data_1570680bd8751e4a957c4abc832a9589
#
_entry.id   1570680bd8751e4a957c4abc832a9589
#
_cell.length_a   1.000
_cell.length_b   1.000
_cell.length_c   1.000
_cell.angle_alpha   90.00
_cell.angle_beta   90.00
_cell.angle_gamma   90.00
#
_symmetry.space_group_name_H-M   'P 1'
#
loop_
_entity.id
_entity.type
_entity.pdbx_description
1 polymer ?
#
loop_
_entity_poly.entity_id
_entity_poly.type
_entity_poly.pdbx_seq_one_letter_code
_entity_poly.pdbx_strand_id
1 'polypeptide(L)'
;MNGIVKFCILGTVALTAQMPRGAAAQTLQGDISGEYRTFFKGDSANPSATNYRGGATAELHLKYGDDLPGGAGSYLVDARATADQRDNHRNRIDFNELSWRRSAGNFSLLAGMHTEFWGVTESWHLVDVLNQTDLTPNIDQHVKLGQMTLKASYHSELGNFSLYVLPMFRERVFVGERGRLKPAYNIDASLATYESTHEKHHVDLAARYAKTIGKWDLGLSHFVGTGREPLLLPVFAAGRPLVLAPYYEQIKQTGIDAQMTTDSLLVKFEAINHVSRAQPNYRSAVAGVEYTYVGAFGAPADVGLLAEYLYDDRGDRATMPFSKDLFLAVRYVANNVAQTTYLLGTYAHHGTGAKSYRFEMATRLRDGVTLSLEGQAFSKETKRDLFYSYRDDSYLTVKLKSSF
;
A
#
# COMPACT_ATOMS: atom_id res chain seq x y z
N MET A 1 -30.72 -16.47 9.18
CA MET A 1 -30.68 -15.70 7.93
C MET A 1 -30.17 -14.29 8.29
N ASN A 2 -28.90 -14.08 8.40
CA ASN A 2 -28.34 -12.74 8.58
C ASN A 2 -27.01 -12.73 7.83
N GLY A 3 -27.01 -12.07 6.66
CA GLY A 3 -25.80 -11.83 5.89
C GLY A 3 -24.97 -10.75 6.54
N ILE A 4 -23.84 -11.13 7.10
CA ILE A 4 -22.83 -10.19 7.62
C ILE A 4 -22.07 -9.65 6.42
N VAL A 5 -22.39 -8.41 6.04
CA VAL A 5 -21.59 -7.64 5.08
C VAL A 5 -20.34 -7.17 5.81
N LYS A 6 -19.23 -7.87 5.62
CA LYS A 6 -17.91 -7.42 6.09
C LYS A 6 -17.40 -6.33 5.15
N PHE A 7 -17.46 -5.07 5.57
CA PHE A 7 -16.77 -3.99 4.90
C PHE A 7 -15.38 -3.81 5.55
N CYS A 8 -14.35 -4.33 4.89
CA CYS A 8 -12.98 -3.90 5.14
C CYS A 8 -12.74 -2.60 4.35
N ILE A 9 -12.75 -1.45 5.02
CA ILE A 9 -12.21 -0.21 4.47
C ILE A 9 -10.79 -0.09 5.03
N LEU A 10 -9.81 -0.13 4.15
CA LEU A 10 -8.36 -0.11 4.33
C LEU A 10 -7.73 -1.48 4.63
N GLY A 11 -7.32 -2.02 3.62
CA GLY A 11 -6.70 -3.27 3.32
C GLY A 11 -7.52 -3.88 2.22
N THR A 12 -7.14 -3.65 0.98
CA THR A 12 -7.70 -4.40 -0.14
C THR A 12 -7.28 -5.85 0.07
N VAL A 13 -7.96 -6.55 0.99
CA VAL A 13 -7.92 -8.00 1.00
C VAL A 13 -8.48 -8.40 -0.35
N ALA A 14 -7.60 -8.79 -1.26
CA ALA A 14 -7.99 -9.49 -2.47
C ALA A 14 -8.59 -10.84 -2.02
N LEU A 15 -9.85 -10.80 -1.56
CA LEU A 15 -10.68 -11.99 -1.61
C LEU A 15 -10.72 -12.36 -3.08
N THR A 16 -10.02 -13.41 -3.47
CA THR A 16 -10.27 -14.14 -4.70
C THR A 16 -11.66 -14.76 -4.55
N ALA A 17 -12.70 -13.94 -4.70
CA ALA A 17 -14.04 -14.42 -4.84
C ALA A 17 -14.05 -15.32 -6.08
N GLN A 18 -14.29 -16.61 -5.90
CA GLN A 18 -14.74 -17.49 -6.96
C GLN A 18 -16.02 -16.85 -7.50
N MET A 19 -15.90 -16.16 -8.65
CA MET A 19 -17.09 -15.69 -9.36
C MET A 19 -17.89 -16.90 -9.82
N PRO A 20 -19.20 -16.95 -9.55
CA PRO A 20 -20.06 -18.01 -10.10
C PRO A 20 -20.00 -17.90 -11.64
N ARG A 21 -19.94 -19.04 -12.32
CA ARG A 21 -20.08 -19.16 -13.77
C ARG A 21 -21.50 -18.70 -14.18
N GLY A 22 -21.64 -17.42 -14.44
CA GLY A 22 -22.82 -16.81 -15.03
C GLY A 22 -22.31 -15.69 -15.93
N ALA A 23 -22.94 -15.46 -17.09
CA ALA A 23 -22.57 -14.44 -18.04
C ALA A 23 -22.23 -13.14 -17.30
N ALA A 24 -20.97 -12.76 -17.30
CA ALA A 24 -20.53 -11.51 -16.68
C ALA A 24 -21.11 -10.39 -17.53
N ALA A 25 -22.06 -9.64 -16.97
CA ALA A 25 -22.55 -8.43 -17.61
C ALA A 25 -21.37 -7.46 -17.70
N GLN A 26 -21.19 -6.85 -18.88
CA GLN A 26 -20.26 -5.73 -19.06
C GLN A 26 -20.51 -4.72 -17.96
N THR A 27 -19.52 -4.50 -17.10
CA THR A 27 -19.64 -3.55 -15.99
C THR A 27 -18.56 -2.50 -16.11
N LEU A 28 -18.97 -1.32 -16.63
CA LEU A 28 -18.17 -0.10 -16.47
C LEU A 28 -18.48 0.45 -15.08
N GLN A 29 -17.47 0.57 -14.27
CA GLN A 29 -17.51 1.25 -12.98
C GLN A 29 -16.54 2.41 -13.01
N GLY A 30 -16.89 3.50 -12.38
CA GLY A 30 -16.02 4.63 -12.29
C GLY A 30 -16.28 5.48 -11.07
N ASP A 31 -15.29 6.27 -10.70
CA ASP A 31 -15.47 7.32 -9.71
C ASP A 31 -14.68 8.57 -10.11
N ILE A 32 -15.23 9.71 -9.73
CA ILE A 32 -14.58 11.01 -9.79
C ILE A 32 -14.44 11.50 -8.36
N SER A 33 -13.25 11.94 -7.99
CA SER A 33 -13.03 12.51 -6.68
C SER A 33 -12.26 13.82 -6.74
N GLY A 34 -12.58 14.71 -5.81
CA GLY A 34 -11.83 15.92 -5.52
C GLY A 34 -11.38 15.89 -4.07
N GLU A 35 -10.13 16.22 -3.82
CA GLU A 35 -9.59 16.37 -2.48
C GLU A 35 -8.94 17.73 -2.30
N TYR A 36 -8.99 18.23 -1.07
CA TYR A 36 -8.24 19.41 -0.65
C TYR A 36 -7.47 19.09 0.63
N ARG A 37 -6.15 19.20 0.57
CA ARG A 37 -5.23 18.97 1.68
C ARG A 37 -4.76 20.30 2.26
N THR A 38 -4.88 20.45 3.57
CA THR A 38 -4.40 21.62 4.32
C THR A 38 -3.31 21.22 5.30
N PHE A 39 -2.15 21.87 5.21
CA PHE A 39 -1.04 21.72 6.14
C PHE A 39 -1.13 22.77 7.26
N PHE A 40 -0.92 22.36 8.50
CA PHE A 40 -1.03 23.28 9.65
C PHE A 40 0.14 24.26 9.74
N LYS A 41 1.30 23.88 9.16
CA LYS A 41 2.50 24.74 9.12
C LYS A 41 2.99 24.92 7.68
N GLY A 42 3.76 26.00 7.44
CA GLY A 42 4.60 26.11 6.25
C GLY A 42 5.80 25.16 6.35
N ASP A 43 6.39 24.81 5.25
CA ASP A 43 7.59 23.96 5.23
C ASP A 43 8.84 24.81 5.55
N SER A 44 9.44 24.55 6.71
CA SER A 44 10.67 25.24 7.14
C SER A 44 11.95 24.69 6.50
N ALA A 45 11.89 23.47 5.96
CA ALA A 45 13.05 22.83 5.33
C ALA A 45 13.29 23.36 3.90
N ASN A 46 12.21 23.69 3.17
CA ASN A 46 12.30 24.20 1.80
C ASN A 46 11.28 25.33 1.54
N PRO A 47 11.42 26.50 2.23
CA PRO A 47 10.39 27.54 2.23
C PRO A 47 10.17 28.21 0.87
N SER A 48 11.15 28.17 -0.04
CA SER A 48 11.01 28.75 -1.37
C SER A 48 10.16 27.91 -2.33
N ALA A 49 10.15 26.58 -2.18
CA ALA A 49 9.45 25.68 -3.08
C ALA A 49 8.12 25.15 -2.49
N THR A 50 8.05 24.92 -1.17
CA THR A 50 6.99 24.16 -0.53
C THR A 50 6.29 24.86 0.63
N ASN A 51 6.48 26.18 0.79
CA ASN A 51 5.86 26.97 1.88
C ASN A 51 4.33 27.21 1.71
N TYR A 52 3.68 26.50 0.82
CA TYR A 52 2.21 26.56 0.72
C TYR A 52 1.55 25.74 1.84
N ARG A 53 0.30 26.14 2.17
CA ARG A 53 -0.49 25.46 3.20
C ARG A 53 -1.65 24.65 2.64
N GLY A 54 -1.94 24.72 1.35
CA GLY A 54 -3.05 23.97 0.78
C GLY A 54 -2.83 23.63 -0.69
N GLY A 55 -3.46 22.54 -1.12
CA GLY A 55 -3.47 22.08 -2.49
C GLY A 55 -4.67 21.20 -2.79
N ALA A 56 -5.18 21.31 -4.01
CA ALA A 56 -6.27 20.51 -4.52
C ALA A 56 -5.77 19.42 -5.45
N THR A 57 -6.41 18.24 -5.41
CA THR A 57 -6.19 17.14 -6.34
C THR A 57 -7.54 16.67 -6.87
N ALA A 58 -7.62 16.40 -8.17
CA ALA A 58 -8.74 15.72 -8.81
C ALA A 58 -8.29 14.37 -9.34
N GLU A 59 -9.16 13.37 -9.23
CA GLU A 59 -8.87 12.01 -9.71
C GLU A 59 -10.09 11.44 -10.42
N LEU A 60 -9.87 10.82 -11.58
CA LEU A 60 -10.81 9.97 -12.29
C LEU A 60 -10.28 8.54 -12.24
N HIS A 61 -11.11 7.61 -11.80
CA HIS A 61 -10.82 6.18 -11.76
C HIS A 61 -11.87 5.45 -12.60
N LEU A 62 -11.42 4.59 -13.52
CA LEU A 62 -12.28 3.81 -14.41
C LEU A 62 -11.86 2.34 -14.35
N LYS A 63 -12.84 1.48 -14.17
CA LYS A 63 -12.66 0.03 -14.18
C LYS A 63 -13.64 -0.62 -15.14
N TYR A 64 -13.11 -1.39 -16.08
CA TYR A 64 -13.90 -2.11 -17.06
C TYR A 64 -13.38 -3.52 -17.26
N GLY A 65 -14.27 -4.49 -17.28
CA GLY A 65 -13.91 -5.89 -17.52
C GLY A 65 -15.03 -6.63 -18.24
N ASP A 66 -14.64 -7.60 -19.04
CA ASP A 66 -15.57 -8.47 -19.78
C ASP A 66 -14.94 -9.83 -20.09
N ASP A 67 -15.78 -10.78 -20.42
CA ASP A 67 -15.38 -12.09 -20.89
C ASP A 67 -15.12 -12.08 -22.41
N LEU A 68 -14.09 -12.79 -22.83
CA LEU A 68 -13.79 -12.96 -24.25
C LEU A 68 -14.65 -14.07 -24.86
N PRO A 69 -15.10 -13.92 -26.12
CA PRO A 69 -15.90 -14.91 -26.81
C PRO A 69 -15.27 -16.30 -26.81
N GLY A 70 -16.10 -17.33 -26.78
CA GLY A 70 -15.66 -18.73 -26.89
C GLY A 70 -14.88 -19.27 -25.67
N GLY A 71 -14.96 -18.58 -24.52
CA GLY A 71 -14.24 -19.00 -23.31
C GLY A 71 -12.75 -18.75 -23.39
N ALA A 72 -12.31 -17.79 -24.24
CA ALA A 72 -10.91 -17.43 -24.41
C ALA A 72 -10.28 -16.76 -23.16
N GLY A 73 -11.09 -16.48 -22.14
CA GLY A 73 -10.69 -15.83 -20.88
C GLY A 73 -11.48 -14.55 -20.64
N SER A 74 -11.01 -13.73 -19.72
CA SER A 74 -11.54 -12.39 -19.42
C SER A 74 -10.43 -11.36 -19.44
N TYR A 75 -10.79 -10.11 -19.62
CA TYR A 75 -9.85 -8.99 -19.48
C TYR A 75 -10.36 -8.01 -18.43
N LEU A 76 -9.42 -7.28 -17.83
CA LEU A 76 -9.70 -6.24 -16.87
C LEU A 76 -8.81 -5.02 -17.16
N VAL A 77 -9.44 -3.85 -17.25
CA VAL A 77 -8.79 -2.55 -17.33
C VAL A 77 -9.17 -1.77 -16.09
N ASP A 78 -8.19 -1.31 -15.33
CA ASP A 78 -8.35 -0.44 -14.16
C ASP A 78 -7.34 0.70 -14.33
N ALA A 79 -7.86 1.89 -14.65
CA ALA A 79 -7.08 3.07 -14.99
C ALA A 79 -7.42 4.24 -14.08
N ARG A 80 -6.40 5.01 -13.72
CA ARG A 80 -6.50 6.20 -12.89
C ARG A 80 -5.83 7.38 -13.56
N ALA A 81 -6.52 8.52 -13.61
CA ALA A 81 -5.98 9.80 -14.05
C ALA A 81 -6.02 10.78 -12.89
N THR A 82 -4.88 11.35 -12.54
CA THR A 82 -4.75 12.29 -11.40
C THR A 82 -4.21 13.61 -11.89
N ALA A 83 -4.79 14.72 -11.39
CA ALA A 83 -4.33 16.08 -11.59
C ALA A 83 -4.19 16.77 -10.24
N ASP A 84 -2.97 17.23 -9.91
CA ASP A 84 -2.63 17.87 -8.64
C ASP A 84 -2.14 19.29 -8.87
N GLN A 85 -2.58 20.22 -8.04
CA GLN A 85 -2.23 21.62 -8.13
C GLN A 85 -0.77 21.92 -7.78
N ARG A 86 -0.16 21.12 -6.92
CA ARG A 86 1.14 21.39 -6.30
C ARG A 86 2.24 20.46 -6.76
N ASP A 87 1.96 19.16 -6.82
CA ASP A 87 2.94 18.14 -7.17
C ASP A 87 2.70 17.64 -8.61
N ASN A 88 3.60 18.04 -9.52
CA ASN A 88 3.53 17.63 -10.92
C ASN A 88 3.80 16.13 -11.11
N HIS A 89 4.45 15.43 -10.18
CA HIS A 89 4.64 13.98 -10.25
C HIS A 89 3.34 13.20 -10.01
N ARG A 90 2.32 13.85 -9.43
CA ARG A 90 0.95 13.31 -9.33
C ARG A 90 0.14 13.47 -10.62
N ASN A 91 0.55 14.36 -11.53
CA ASN A 91 -0.14 14.63 -12.79
C ASN A 91 0.17 13.53 -13.81
N ARG A 92 -0.61 12.45 -13.79
CA ARG A 92 -0.38 11.31 -14.67
C ARG A 92 -1.64 10.46 -14.86
N ILE A 93 -1.57 9.63 -15.91
CA ILE A 93 -2.47 8.51 -16.12
C ILE A 93 -1.67 7.24 -15.80
N ASP A 94 -2.24 6.34 -15.04
CA ASP A 94 -1.62 5.07 -14.67
C ASP A 94 -2.64 3.92 -14.75
N PHE A 95 -2.14 2.69 -14.94
CA PHE A 95 -2.95 1.49 -14.94
C PHE A 95 -2.57 0.65 -13.72
N ASN A 96 -3.56 0.42 -12.85
CA ASN A 96 -3.44 -0.56 -11.77
C ASN A 96 -3.57 -1.98 -12.34
N GLU A 97 -4.45 -2.13 -13.33
CA GLU A 97 -4.71 -3.38 -14.01
C GLU A 97 -4.90 -3.14 -15.51
N LEU A 98 -4.23 -3.92 -16.33
CA LEU A 98 -4.46 -4.08 -17.76
C LEU A 98 -4.07 -5.52 -18.09
N SER A 99 -4.96 -6.45 -17.79
CA SER A 99 -4.64 -7.87 -17.77
C SER A 99 -5.66 -8.72 -18.52
N TRP A 100 -5.17 -9.83 -19.02
CA TRP A 100 -5.93 -10.96 -19.49
C TRP A 100 -5.80 -12.11 -18.50
N ARG A 101 -6.92 -12.82 -18.28
CA ARG A 101 -6.98 -13.96 -17.36
C ARG A 101 -7.74 -15.11 -18.00
N ARG A 102 -7.25 -16.33 -17.80
CA ARG A 102 -7.93 -17.56 -18.21
C ARG A 102 -7.80 -18.61 -17.13
N SER A 103 -8.91 -19.30 -16.85
CA SER A 103 -8.95 -20.45 -15.93
C SER A 103 -9.38 -21.70 -16.67
N ALA A 104 -8.75 -22.83 -16.37
CA ALA A 104 -9.07 -24.15 -16.92
C ALA A 104 -8.88 -25.21 -15.81
N GLY A 105 -9.99 -25.74 -15.29
CA GLY A 105 -9.95 -26.63 -14.13
C GLY A 105 -9.32 -25.93 -12.93
N ASN A 106 -8.30 -26.55 -12.39
CA ASN A 106 -7.55 -26.04 -11.22
C ASN A 106 -6.44 -25.03 -11.58
N PHE A 107 -6.19 -24.80 -12.86
CA PHE A 107 -5.16 -23.88 -13.34
C PHE A 107 -5.76 -22.52 -13.71
N SER A 108 -5.04 -21.46 -13.42
CA SER A 108 -5.32 -20.13 -13.93
C SER A 108 -4.04 -19.45 -14.40
N LEU A 109 -4.16 -18.70 -15.51
CA LEU A 109 -3.11 -17.87 -16.08
C LEU A 109 -3.57 -16.42 -16.06
N LEU A 110 -2.64 -15.51 -15.79
CA LEU A 110 -2.82 -14.06 -15.92
C LEU A 110 -1.61 -13.50 -16.66
N ALA A 111 -1.86 -12.60 -17.59
CA ALA A 111 -0.81 -11.89 -18.32
C ALA A 111 -1.18 -10.42 -18.48
N GLY A 112 -0.26 -9.51 -18.21
CA GLY A 112 -0.44 -8.09 -18.37
C GLY A 112 -0.01 -7.28 -17.15
N MET A 113 -0.41 -6.01 -17.10
CA MET A 113 -0.18 -5.16 -15.94
C MET A 113 -1.15 -5.55 -14.83
N HIS A 114 -0.61 -5.83 -13.65
CA HIS A 114 -1.37 -6.38 -12.52
C HIS A 114 -0.86 -5.85 -11.19
N THR A 115 -1.78 -5.62 -10.26
CA THR A 115 -1.46 -5.33 -8.87
C THR A 115 -1.79 -6.53 -8.01
N GLU A 116 -0.79 -7.11 -7.39
CA GLU A 116 -0.92 -8.21 -6.44
C GLU A 116 -0.63 -7.68 -5.03
N PHE A 117 -1.38 -8.14 -4.07
CA PHE A 117 -1.16 -7.77 -2.66
C PHE A 117 -0.89 -9.02 -1.84
N TRP A 118 0.18 -8.97 -1.06
CA TRP A 118 0.54 -9.96 -0.06
C TRP A 118 0.62 -9.30 1.31
N GLY A 119 0.08 -9.94 2.32
CA GLY A 119 0.14 -9.45 3.68
C GLY A 119 -1.17 -9.60 4.44
N VAL A 120 -1.09 -9.51 5.76
CA VAL A 120 -2.20 -9.68 6.70
C VAL A 120 -2.20 -8.63 7.81
N THR A 121 -1.06 -8.00 8.09
CA THR A 121 -0.91 -6.95 9.10
C THR A 121 -1.52 -5.64 8.64
N GLU A 122 -1.75 -4.68 9.54
CA GLU A 122 -2.41 -3.41 9.25
C GLU A 122 -1.40 -2.27 9.11
N SER A 123 -0.40 -2.27 9.98
CA SER A 123 0.53 -1.14 10.07
C SER A 123 1.59 -1.13 8.97
N TRP A 124 2.04 -2.31 8.54
CA TRP A 124 3.07 -2.45 7.52
C TRP A 124 3.07 -3.84 6.90
N HIS A 125 3.17 -3.92 5.58
CA HIS A 125 3.09 -5.17 4.82
C HIS A 125 4.48 -5.62 4.36
N LEU A 126 5.17 -6.39 5.20
CA LEU A 126 6.55 -6.82 4.94
C LEU A 126 6.68 -7.76 3.75
N VAL A 127 5.71 -8.64 3.56
CA VAL A 127 5.74 -9.66 2.51
C VAL A 127 5.31 -9.12 1.13
N ASP A 128 4.75 -7.89 1.06
CA ASP A 128 4.23 -7.28 -0.16
C ASP A 128 5.35 -6.68 -1.03
N VAL A 129 6.02 -7.54 -1.81
CA VAL A 129 7.25 -7.23 -2.52
C VAL A 129 7.12 -7.20 -4.06
N LEU A 130 5.95 -7.55 -4.64
CA LEU A 130 5.83 -7.65 -6.10
C LEU A 130 5.71 -6.29 -6.78
N ASN A 131 4.82 -5.44 -6.26
CA ASN A 131 4.48 -4.17 -6.87
C ASN A 131 5.29 -3.02 -6.30
N GLN A 132 5.65 -2.10 -7.16
CA GLN A 132 6.29 -0.85 -6.75
C GLN A 132 5.29 0.09 -6.09
N THR A 133 5.77 1.00 -5.25
CA THR A 133 4.96 1.96 -4.50
C THR A 133 4.99 3.34 -5.15
N ASP A 134 3.83 4.01 -5.13
CA ASP A 134 3.69 5.43 -5.37
C ASP A 134 3.69 6.19 -4.03
N LEU A 135 4.69 7.02 -3.80
CA LEU A 135 4.82 7.83 -2.59
C LEU A 135 4.18 9.22 -2.72
N THR A 136 3.64 9.57 -3.90
CA THR A 136 3.12 10.94 -4.12
C THR A 136 1.83 11.24 -3.37
N PRO A 137 0.91 10.28 -3.12
CA PRO A 137 -0.31 10.56 -2.36
C PRO A 137 -0.04 10.66 -0.86
N ASN A 138 0.80 9.75 -0.31
CA ASN A 138 1.10 9.66 1.11
C ASN A 138 2.38 8.86 1.38
N ILE A 139 2.89 8.98 2.61
CA ILE A 139 4.10 8.27 3.08
C ILE A 139 3.82 6.83 3.53
N ASP A 140 2.57 6.43 3.64
CA ASP A 140 2.12 5.14 4.18
C ASP A 140 2.36 3.94 3.25
N GLN A 141 2.80 4.19 2.01
CA GLN A 141 3.12 3.17 0.99
C GLN A 141 1.93 2.27 0.57
N HIS A 142 0.69 2.70 0.83
CA HIS A 142 -0.50 1.92 0.47
C HIS A 142 -0.78 1.90 -1.05
N VAL A 143 -0.38 2.95 -1.77
CA VAL A 143 -0.66 3.02 -3.20
C VAL A 143 0.41 2.26 -3.98
N LYS A 144 -0.01 1.14 -4.59
CA LYS A 144 0.84 0.29 -5.43
C LYS A 144 0.63 0.57 -6.90
N LEU A 145 1.69 0.45 -7.66
CA LEU A 145 1.70 0.59 -9.12
C LEU A 145 1.48 -0.76 -9.79
N GLY A 146 0.67 -0.83 -10.85
CA GLY A 146 0.55 -2.04 -11.66
C GLY A 146 1.92 -2.48 -12.19
N GLN A 147 2.20 -3.77 -12.13
CA GLN A 147 3.46 -4.39 -12.56
C GLN A 147 3.20 -5.34 -13.71
N MET A 148 4.02 -5.29 -14.79
CA MET A 148 3.94 -6.28 -15.86
C MET A 148 4.21 -7.67 -15.28
N THR A 149 3.25 -8.58 -15.43
CA THR A 149 3.21 -9.87 -14.72
C THR A 149 2.71 -10.97 -15.64
N LEU A 150 3.41 -12.11 -15.60
CA LEU A 150 2.88 -13.40 -16.02
C LEU A 150 2.71 -14.23 -14.74
N LYS A 151 1.48 -14.61 -14.42
CA LYS A 151 1.14 -15.40 -13.24
C LYS A 151 0.50 -16.71 -13.65
N ALA A 152 1.02 -17.82 -13.16
CA ALA A 152 0.42 -19.14 -13.24
C ALA A 152 0.04 -19.60 -11.84
N SER A 153 -1.22 -20.01 -11.64
CA SER A 153 -1.68 -20.50 -10.35
C SER A 153 -2.31 -21.89 -10.48
N TYR A 154 -2.11 -22.71 -9.46
CA TYR A 154 -2.71 -24.02 -9.31
C TYR A 154 -3.42 -24.13 -7.97
N HIS A 155 -4.71 -24.42 -8.00
CA HIS A 155 -5.57 -24.56 -6.84
C HIS A 155 -5.83 -26.02 -6.53
N SER A 156 -5.57 -26.46 -5.30
CA SER A 156 -5.79 -27.85 -4.89
C SER A 156 -6.19 -27.92 -3.41
N GLU A 157 -6.57 -29.10 -2.97
CA GLU A 157 -6.83 -29.37 -1.54
C GLU A 157 -5.56 -29.21 -0.68
N LEU A 158 -4.38 -29.37 -1.29
CA LEU A 158 -3.10 -29.15 -0.62
C LEU A 158 -2.82 -27.67 -0.39
N GLY A 159 -3.48 -26.77 -1.12
CA GLY A 159 -3.29 -25.33 -1.06
C GLY A 159 -3.20 -24.69 -2.45
N ASN A 160 -2.95 -23.41 -2.48
CA ASN A 160 -2.83 -22.59 -3.68
C ASN A 160 -1.35 -22.30 -3.95
N PHE A 161 -0.88 -22.66 -5.14
CA PHE A 161 0.48 -22.40 -5.61
C PHE A 161 0.43 -21.34 -6.71
N SER A 162 1.26 -20.34 -6.64
CA SER A 162 1.37 -19.30 -7.68
C SER A 162 2.83 -19.03 -8.01
N LEU A 163 3.12 -18.95 -9.30
CA LEU A 163 4.43 -18.57 -9.85
C LEU A 163 4.26 -17.27 -10.63
N TYR A 164 5.23 -16.38 -10.50
CA TYR A 164 5.23 -15.06 -11.13
C TYR A 164 6.51 -14.84 -11.89
N VAL A 165 6.39 -14.33 -13.10
CA VAL A 165 7.48 -13.81 -13.92
C VAL A 165 7.17 -12.34 -14.18
N LEU A 166 8.08 -11.45 -13.80
CA LEU A 166 7.96 -10.00 -13.91
C LEU A 166 9.01 -9.49 -14.89
N PRO A 167 8.68 -9.37 -16.18
CA PRO A 167 9.66 -9.13 -17.24
C PRO A 167 10.20 -7.71 -17.30
N MET A 168 9.58 -6.78 -16.59
CA MET A 168 9.97 -5.37 -16.54
C MET A 168 9.84 -4.84 -15.13
N PHE A 169 10.86 -4.11 -14.66
CA PHE A 169 10.82 -3.40 -13.40
C PHE A 169 10.22 -2.00 -13.57
N ARG A 170 9.37 -1.57 -12.63
CA ARG A 170 8.91 -0.17 -12.51
C ARG A 170 9.64 0.51 -11.36
N GLU A 171 10.12 1.72 -11.61
CA GLU A 171 10.69 2.56 -10.57
C GLU A 171 9.65 3.10 -9.61
N ARG A 172 10.07 3.39 -8.38
CA ARG A 172 9.25 4.06 -7.37
C ARG A 172 8.95 5.49 -7.81
N VAL A 173 7.72 5.91 -7.61
CA VAL A 173 7.33 7.29 -7.87
C VAL A 173 7.48 8.09 -6.58
N PHE A 174 8.35 9.10 -6.63
CA PHE A 174 8.64 9.99 -5.52
C PHE A 174 7.90 11.31 -5.67
N VAL A 175 7.68 11.97 -4.54
CA VAL A 175 7.13 13.33 -4.49
C VAL A 175 8.08 14.29 -5.21
N GLY A 176 7.51 15.15 -6.07
CA GLY A 176 8.25 16.13 -6.85
C GLY A 176 8.81 17.27 -5.99
N GLU A 177 9.67 18.10 -6.60
CA GLU A 177 10.32 19.22 -5.90
C GLU A 177 9.35 20.17 -5.21
N ARG A 178 8.18 20.40 -5.81
CA ARG A 178 7.12 21.29 -5.30
C ARG A 178 6.10 20.60 -4.42
N GLY A 179 6.16 19.27 -4.29
CA GLY A 179 5.31 18.50 -3.39
C GLY A 179 5.81 18.52 -1.94
N ARG A 180 4.93 18.25 -1.01
CA ARG A 180 5.21 18.04 0.42
C ARG A 180 5.16 16.55 0.75
N LEU A 181 5.40 16.14 2.00
CA LEU A 181 5.52 14.75 2.45
C LEU A 181 6.70 14.04 1.80
N LYS A 182 7.86 14.69 1.78
CA LYS A 182 9.10 14.16 1.20
C LYS A 182 10.29 14.29 2.17
N PRO A 183 11.38 13.55 1.95
CA PRO A 183 12.64 13.75 2.66
C PRO A 183 13.17 15.19 2.52
N ALA A 184 14.07 15.58 3.42
CA ALA A 184 14.66 16.93 3.42
C ALA A 184 15.40 17.28 2.10
N TYR A 185 15.91 16.26 1.40
CA TYR A 185 16.55 16.41 0.10
C TYR A 185 15.62 15.93 -1.01
N ASN A 186 15.62 16.60 -2.15
CA ASN A 186 14.88 16.15 -3.32
C ASN A 186 15.46 14.83 -3.83
N ILE A 187 14.56 13.95 -4.30
CA ILE A 187 14.94 12.70 -4.93
C ILE A 187 14.82 12.90 -6.45
N ASP A 188 15.92 12.70 -7.16
CA ASP A 188 15.94 12.76 -8.63
C ASP A 188 15.93 11.35 -9.21
N ALA A 189 14.75 10.88 -9.59
CA ALA A 189 14.58 9.56 -10.18
C ALA A 189 15.23 9.43 -11.57
N SER A 190 15.56 10.53 -12.25
CA SER A 190 16.27 10.49 -13.54
C SER A 190 17.73 10.03 -13.40
N LEU A 191 18.26 10.09 -12.17
CA LEU A 191 19.60 9.62 -11.81
C LEU A 191 19.59 8.20 -11.24
N ALA A 192 18.49 7.47 -11.39
CA ALA A 192 18.38 6.11 -10.89
C ALA A 192 19.45 5.20 -11.49
N THR A 193 20.04 4.35 -10.66
CA THR A 193 21.03 3.35 -11.03
C THR A 193 20.63 1.97 -10.54
N TYR A 194 21.21 0.92 -11.14
CA TYR A 194 20.80 -0.46 -10.91
C TYR A 194 22.01 -1.36 -10.69
N GLU A 195 21.88 -2.34 -9.79
CA GLU A 195 22.88 -3.39 -9.65
C GLU A 195 22.90 -4.32 -10.89
N SER A 196 21.73 -4.59 -11.47
CA SER A 196 21.62 -5.39 -12.68
C SER A 196 22.01 -4.58 -13.93
N THR A 197 22.84 -5.18 -14.79
CA THR A 197 23.17 -4.61 -16.11
C THR A 197 22.00 -4.56 -17.08
N HIS A 198 20.91 -5.29 -16.78
CA HIS A 198 19.66 -5.26 -17.55
C HIS A 198 18.73 -4.11 -17.09
N GLU A 199 19.10 -3.39 -16.05
CA GLU A 199 18.34 -2.24 -15.52
C GLU A 199 16.84 -2.56 -15.35
N LYS A 200 15.97 -1.76 -15.98
CA LYS A 200 14.49 -1.94 -15.95
C LYS A 200 14.01 -3.23 -16.67
N HIS A 201 14.84 -3.84 -17.46
CA HIS A 201 14.53 -5.06 -18.21
C HIS A 201 14.99 -6.34 -17.50
N HIS A 202 15.43 -6.24 -16.24
CA HIS A 202 15.70 -7.41 -15.43
C HIS A 202 14.40 -8.20 -15.21
N VAL A 203 14.47 -9.51 -15.41
CA VAL A 203 13.33 -10.41 -15.18
C VAL A 203 13.36 -10.86 -13.72
N ASP A 204 12.35 -10.44 -12.97
CA ASP A 204 12.17 -10.84 -11.58
C ASP A 204 11.27 -12.08 -11.50
N LEU A 205 11.48 -12.92 -10.50
CA LEU A 205 10.72 -14.15 -10.27
C LEU A 205 10.17 -14.18 -8.85
N ALA A 206 8.96 -14.74 -8.72
CA ALA A 206 8.41 -14.99 -7.40
C ALA A 206 7.57 -16.28 -7.37
N ALA A 207 7.47 -16.86 -6.18
CA ALA A 207 6.60 -17.99 -5.88
C ALA A 207 5.84 -17.72 -4.59
N ARG A 208 4.58 -18.15 -4.54
CA ARG A 208 3.74 -18.09 -3.33
C ARG A 208 2.98 -19.39 -3.14
N TYR A 209 2.96 -19.86 -1.93
CA TYR A 209 2.06 -20.89 -1.44
C TYR A 209 1.14 -20.30 -0.39
N ALA A 210 -0.17 -20.60 -0.48
CA ALA A 210 -1.15 -20.16 0.49
C ALA A 210 -2.12 -21.30 0.83
N LYS A 211 -2.46 -21.44 2.11
CA LYS A 211 -3.39 -22.48 2.57
C LYS A 211 -4.15 -22.03 3.80
N THR A 212 -5.46 -22.33 3.82
CA THR A 212 -6.30 -22.21 5.01
C THR A 212 -6.32 -23.55 5.75
N ILE A 213 -6.01 -23.56 7.04
CA ILE A 213 -6.04 -24.73 7.93
C ILE A 213 -6.88 -24.38 9.16
N GLY A 214 -8.11 -24.84 9.20
CA GLY A 214 -9.06 -24.50 10.26
C GLY A 214 -9.33 -22.99 10.30
N LYS A 215 -8.88 -22.30 11.35
CA LYS A 215 -9.05 -20.84 11.52
C LYS A 215 -7.83 -20.04 11.05
N TRP A 216 -6.80 -20.72 10.54
CA TRP A 216 -5.56 -20.09 10.11
C TRP A 216 -5.47 -19.98 8.61
N ASP A 217 -5.16 -18.77 8.12
CA ASP A 217 -4.69 -18.52 6.77
C ASP A 217 -3.17 -18.34 6.82
N LEU A 218 -2.46 -19.15 6.04
CA LEU A 218 -1.00 -19.22 6.02
C LEU A 218 -0.48 -18.91 4.64
N GLY A 219 0.57 -18.11 4.55
CA GLY A 219 1.28 -17.78 3.32
C GLY A 219 2.78 -17.99 3.47
N LEU A 220 3.41 -18.51 2.43
CA LEU A 220 4.87 -18.60 2.26
C LEU A 220 5.21 -18.04 0.89
N SER A 221 6.16 -17.12 0.83
CA SER A 221 6.58 -16.47 -0.41
C SER A 221 8.10 -16.45 -0.56
N HIS A 222 8.54 -16.43 -1.81
CA HIS A 222 9.93 -16.21 -2.17
C HIS A 222 10.01 -15.33 -3.41
N PHE A 223 10.83 -14.30 -3.36
CA PHE A 223 11.07 -13.35 -4.43
C PHE A 223 12.56 -13.26 -4.73
N VAL A 224 12.92 -13.21 -6.00
CA VAL A 224 14.28 -12.97 -6.49
C VAL A 224 14.21 -11.95 -7.61
N GLY A 225 14.86 -10.82 -7.44
CA GLY A 225 14.82 -9.73 -8.43
C GLY A 225 15.23 -8.37 -7.89
N THR A 226 14.83 -7.34 -8.60
CA THR A 226 15.12 -5.95 -8.26
C THR A 226 14.31 -5.49 -7.04
N GLY A 227 14.98 -4.95 -6.03
CA GLY A 227 14.35 -4.46 -4.80
C GLY A 227 13.38 -3.30 -5.07
N ARG A 228 12.20 -3.34 -4.42
CA ARG A 228 11.18 -2.27 -4.57
C ARG A 228 11.49 -1.06 -3.71
N GLU A 229 12.31 -1.21 -2.71
CA GLU A 229 12.78 -0.12 -1.86
C GLU A 229 14.23 0.22 -2.24
N PRO A 230 14.47 1.35 -2.96
CA PRO A 230 15.81 1.71 -3.39
C PRO A 230 16.62 2.30 -2.23
N LEU A 231 17.93 2.12 -2.27
CA LEU A 231 18.85 2.92 -1.49
C LEU A 231 18.92 4.32 -2.10
N LEU A 232 18.83 5.34 -1.25
CA LEU A 232 18.91 6.74 -1.68
C LEU A 232 20.35 7.23 -1.51
N LEU A 233 21.08 7.35 -2.60
CA LEU A 233 22.49 7.74 -2.60
C LEU A 233 22.64 9.24 -2.83
N PRO A 234 23.48 9.94 -2.06
CA PRO A 234 23.72 11.37 -2.26
C PRO A 234 24.52 11.62 -3.54
N VAL A 235 24.03 12.53 -4.39
CA VAL A 235 24.71 12.99 -5.61
C VAL A 235 25.10 14.45 -5.45
N PHE A 236 26.38 14.72 -5.60
CA PHE A 236 26.98 16.04 -5.52
C PHE A 236 27.39 16.51 -6.92
N ALA A 237 26.87 17.65 -7.34
CA ALA A 237 27.30 18.32 -8.57
C ALA A 237 27.73 19.76 -8.24
N ALA A 238 28.84 20.21 -8.81
CA ALA A 238 29.34 21.55 -8.57
C ALA A 238 28.30 22.62 -8.93
N GLY A 239 28.01 23.53 -7.98
CA GLY A 239 27.04 24.60 -8.17
C GLY A 239 25.55 24.18 -8.15
N ARG A 240 25.22 22.92 -7.77
CA ARG A 240 23.88 22.45 -7.62
C ARG A 240 23.58 21.99 -6.18
N PRO A 241 22.33 22.09 -5.70
CA PRO A 241 21.94 21.51 -4.43
C PRO A 241 22.17 19.99 -4.41
N LEU A 242 22.45 19.44 -3.23
CA LEU A 242 22.48 18.00 -3.02
C LEU A 242 21.12 17.38 -3.36
N VAL A 243 21.14 16.33 -4.17
CA VAL A 243 19.98 15.48 -4.46
C VAL A 243 20.27 14.03 -4.09
N LEU A 244 19.22 13.25 -3.88
CA LEU A 244 19.31 11.81 -3.65
C LEU A 244 18.95 11.08 -4.94
N ALA A 245 19.77 10.12 -5.35
CA ALA A 245 19.51 9.25 -6.50
C ALA A 245 19.13 7.85 -6.04
N PRO A 246 18.06 7.26 -6.58
CA PRO A 246 17.68 5.87 -6.26
C PRO A 246 18.69 4.88 -6.82
N TYR A 247 19.14 3.93 -5.99
CA TYR A 247 19.90 2.76 -6.40
C TYR A 247 19.10 1.51 -6.14
N TYR A 248 18.80 0.74 -7.19
CA TYR A 248 17.99 -0.47 -7.14
C TYR A 248 18.88 -1.71 -7.13
N GLU A 249 18.94 -2.34 -5.97
CA GLU A 249 19.73 -3.56 -5.74
C GLU A 249 18.99 -4.83 -6.17
N GLN A 250 19.73 -5.93 -6.33
CA GLN A 250 19.17 -7.27 -6.53
C GLN A 250 18.99 -7.94 -5.18
N ILE A 251 17.79 -8.43 -4.91
CA ILE A 251 17.42 -9.01 -3.63
C ILE A 251 16.91 -10.44 -3.75
N LYS A 252 17.00 -11.18 -2.65
CA LYS A 252 16.23 -12.38 -2.39
C LYS A 252 15.45 -12.17 -1.10
N GLN A 253 14.14 -12.26 -1.16
CA GLN A 253 13.28 -12.12 0.01
C GLN A 253 12.43 -13.37 0.18
N THR A 254 12.54 -14.02 1.35
CA THR A 254 11.62 -15.08 1.78
C THR A 254 10.70 -14.49 2.82
N GLY A 255 9.40 -14.66 2.62
CA GLY A 255 8.37 -14.12 3.52
C GLY A 255 7.41 -15.20 4.00
N ILE A 256 6.94 -15.01 5.21
CA ILE A 256 5.84 -15.80 5.78
C ILE A 256 4.79 -14.85 6.33
N ASP A 257 3.53 -15.19 6.13
CA ASP A 257 2.39 -14.49 6.71
C ASP A 257 1.40 -15.50 7.29
N ALA A 258 0.78 -15.13 8.39
CA ALA A 258 -0.22 -15.95 9.06
C ALA A 258 -1.30 -15.07 9.68
N GLN A 259 -2.56 -15.47 9.50
CA GLN A 259 -3.71 -14.84 10.14
C GLN A 259 -4.59 -15.89 10.76
N MET A 260 -4.99 -15.69 12.02
CA MET A 260 -6.03 -16.47 12.66
C MET A 260 -7.28 -15.61 12.82
N THR A 261 -8.42 -16.12 12.37
CA THR A 261 -9.70 -15.43 12.45
C THR A 261 -10.67 -16.19 13.35
N THR A 262 -11.20 -15.51 14.36
CA THR A 262 -12.31 -15.98 15.18
C THR A 262 -13.48 -14.98 15.07
N ASP A 263 -14.55 -15.16 15.85
CA ASP A 263 -15.71 -14.27 15.82
C ASP A 263 -15.35 -12.82 16.19
N SER A 264 -14.42 -12.63 17.12
CA SER A 264 -14.05 -11.30 17.64
C SER A 264 -12.54 -11.00 17.61
N LEU A 265 -11.70 -12.02 17.42
CA LEU A 265 -10.25 -11.87 17.50
C LEU A 265 -9.59 -12.22 16.17
N LEU A 266 -8.73 -11.32 15.70
CA LEU A 266 -7.76 -11.55 14.64
C LEU A 266 -6.35 -11.55 15.25
N VAL A 267 -5.57 -12.57 14.93
CA VAL A 267 -4.13 -12.58 15.22
C VAL A 267 -3.41 -12.54 13.89
N LYS A 268 -2.46 -11.63 13.75
CA LYS A 268 -1.76 -11.34 12.49
C LYS A 268 -0.25 -11.44 12.68
N PHE A 269 0.42 -12.00 11.71
CA PHE A 269 1.88 -12.12 11.73
C PHE A 269 2.45 -12.05 10.33
N GLU A 270 3.49 -11.26 10.15
CA GLU A 270 4.34 -11.27 8.97
C GLU A 270 5.80 -11.29 9.37
N ALA A 271 6.65 -12.00 8.63
CA ALA A 271 8.08 -11.92 8.78
C ALA A 271 8.78 -12.14 7.44
N ILE A 272 9.94 -11.49 7.29
CA ILE A 272 10.80 -11.64 6.12
C ILE A 272 12.25 -11.90 6.52
N ASN A 273 12.94 -12.63 5.64
CA ASN A 273 14.39 -12.68 5.57
C ASN A 273 14.82 -12.07 4.24
N HIS A 274 15.54 -10.96 4.32
CA HIS A 274 16.01 -10.18 3.17
C HIS A 274 17.50 -10.38 2.99
N VAL A 275 17.91 -10.69 1.77
CA VAL A 275 19.30 -10.92 1.37
C VAL A 275 19.64 -10.04 0.19
N SER A 276 20.70 -9.27 0.30
CA SER A 276 21.22 -8.37 -0.73
C SER A 276 22.75 -8.38 -0.72
N ARG A 277 23.36 -7.82 -1.77
CA ARG A 277 24.81 -7.57 -1.82
C ARG A 277 25.17 -6.13 -1.45
N ALA A 278 24.27 -5.19 -1.69
CA ALA A 278 24.51 -3.77 -1.49
C ALA A 278 24.36 -3.34 -0.01
N GLN A 279 23.61 -4.11 0.78
CA GLN A 279 23.44 -3.86 2.21
C GLN A 279 23.49 -5.18 3.01
N PRO A 280 23.74 -5.10 4.34
CA PRO A 280 23.68 -6.30 5.19
C PRO A 280 22.32 -6.99 5.12
N ASN A 281 22.34 -8.34 5.13
CA ASN A 281 21.13 -9.13 5.25
C ASN A 281 20.40 -8.77 6.55
N TYR A 282 19.06 -8.79 6.50
CA TYR A 282 18.26 -8.46 7.67
C TYR A 282 16.97 -9.28 7.76
N ARG A 283 16.38 -9.25 8.93
CA ARG A 283 15.08 -9.85 9.23
C ARG A 283 14.17 -8.80 9.82
N SER A 284 12.92 -8.80 9.35
CA SER A 284 11.88 -7.95 9.93
C SER A 284 10.65 -8.78 10.21
N ALA A 285 9.90 -8.38 11.23
CA ALA A 285 8.65 -9.04 11.61
C ALA A 285 7.64 -8.01 12.11
N VAL A 286 6.36 -8.28 11.84
CA VAL A 286 5.22 -7.59 12.44
C VAL A 286 4.31 -8.65 13.04
N ALA A 287 3.92 -8.45 14.30
CA ALA A 287 2.98 -9.33 15.00
C ALA A 287 1.91 -8.48 15.67
N GLY A 288 0.65 -8.87 15.54
CA GLY A 288 -0.43 -8.08 16.09
C GLY A 288 -1.70 -8.85 16.37
N VAL A 289 -2.58 -8.15 17.07
CA VAL A 289 -3.91 -8.61 17.44
C VAL A 289 -4.93 -7.49 17.17
N GLU A 290 -6.10 -7.88 16.71
CA GLU A 290 -7.27 -7.01 16.61
C GLU A 290 -8.45 -7.69 17.29
N TYR A 291 -9.07 -6.99 18.25
CA TYR A 291 -10.26 -7.47 18.93
C TYR A 291 -11.44 -6.56 18.58
N THR A 292 -12.52 -7.15 18.07
CA THR A 292 -13.74 -6.42 17.71
C THR A 292 -14.81 -6.67 18.75
N TYR A 293 -15.26 -5.60 19.39
CA TYR A 293 -16.39 -5.56 20.29
C TYR A 293 -17.64 -5.20 19.48
N VAL A 294 -18.49 -6.21 19.22
CA VAL A 294 -19.71 -6.06 18.41
C VAL A 294 -20.83 -5.51 19.28
N GLY A 295 -21.63 -4.57 18.75
CA GLY A 295 -22.76 -3.98 19.47
C GLY A 295 -22.32 -3.08 20.63
N ALA A 296 -21.25 -2.33 20.44
CA ALA A 296 -20.64 -1.49 21.47
C ALA A 296 -21.63 -0.45 22.03
N PHE A 297 -21.57 -0.25 23.34
CA PHE A 297 -22.36 0.75 24.07
C PHE A 297 -23.89 0.60 23.91
N GLY A 298 -24.37 -0.61 23.59
CA GLY A 298 -25.81 -0.86 23.37
C GLY A 298 -26.34 -0.28 22.04
N ALA A 299 -25.45 0.14 21.14
CA ALA A 299 -25.76 0.61 19.80
C ALA A 299 -25.41 -0.48 18.76
N PRO A 300 -25.95 -0.43 17.54
CA PRO A 300 -25.55 -1.34 16.46
C PRO A 300 -24.14 -1.05 15.92
N ALA A 301 -23.25 -0.50 16.73
CA ALA A 301 -21.91 -0.08 16.37
C ALA A 301 -20.85 -1.08 16.84
N ASP A 302 -19.75 -1.22 16.08
CA ASP A 302 -18.63 -2.08 16.43
C ASP A 302 -17.39 -1.25 16.76
N VAL A 303 -16.62 -1.68 17.75
CA VAL A 303 -15.35 -1.08 18.13
C VAL A 303 -14.25 -2.12 17.99
N GLY A 304 -13.29 -1.88 17.09
CA GLY A 304 -12.07 -2.65 16.92
C GLY A 304 -10.92 -2.01 17.68
N LEU A 305 -10.20 -2.80 18.47
CA LEU A 305 -8.95 -2.41 19.13
C LEU A 305 -7.82 -3.20 18.51
N LEU A 306 -6.81 -2.51 17.99
CA LEU A 306 -5.70 -3.12 17.28
C LEU A 306 -4.38 -2.70 17.92
N ALA A 307 -3.47 -3.68 18.06
CA ALA A 307 -2.10 -3.48 18.49
C ALA A 307 -1.16 -4.33 17.66
N GLU A 308 -0.11 -3.73 17.08
CA GLU A 308 0.94 -4.42 16.34
C GLU A 308 2.31 -3.97 16.81
N TYR A 309 3.22 -4.93 16.95
CA TYR A 309 4.63 -4.68 17.25
C TYR A 309 5.46 -4.94 16.00
N LEU A 310 6.28 -3.94 15.63
CA LEU A 310 7.12 -3.95 14.45
C LEU A 310 8.59 -4.10 14.88
N TYR A 311 9.28 -5.04 14.26
CA TYR A 311 10.68 -5.36 14.54
C TYR A 311 11.49 -5.39 13.25
N ASP A 312 12.68 -4.75 13.29
CA ASP A 312 13.69 -4.84 12.23
C ASP A 312 15.07 -4.96 12.90
N ASP A 313 15.86 -5.98 12.55
CA ASP A 313 17.14 -6.25 13.20
C ASP A 313 18.27 -5.26 12.81
N ARG A 314 18.04 -4.41 11.80
CA ARG A 314 18.95 -3.31 11.46
C ARG A 314 18.95 -2.18 12.49
N GLY A 315 17.93 -2.10 13.34
CA GLY A 315 17.77 -1.04 14.35
C GLY A 315 17.72 0.34 13.69
N ASP A 316 18.55 1.28 14.16
CA ASP A 316 18.58 2.67 13.65
C ASP A 316 19.02 2.80 12.19
N ARG A 317 19.45 1.71 11.55
CA ARG A 317 19.78 1.66 10.13
C ARG A 317 18.64 1.14 9.26
N ALA A 318 17.51 0.80 9.86
CA ALA A 318 16.33 0.39 9.10
C ALA A 318 15.88 1.56 8.21
N THR A 319 15.59 1.25 6.95
CA THR A 319 15.04 2.22 5.99
C THR A 319 13.57 2.53 6.28
N MET A 320 12.94 1.64 7.02
CA MET A 320 11.58 1.81 7.53
C MET A 320 11.63 2.44 8.93
N PRO A 321 10.67 3.30 9.27
CA PRO A 321 10.69 4.01 10.55
C PRO A 321 10.50 3.09 11.77
N PHE A 322 10.39 1.77 11.59
CA PHE A 322 9.84 0.85 12.57
C PHE A 322 10.82 -0.24 12.96
N SER A 323 11.82 0.10 13.77
CA SER A 323 12.84 -0.87 14.20
C SER A 323 12.53 -1.59 15.50
N LYS A 324 11.62 -1.09 16.33
CA LYS A 324 11.10 -1.65 17.59
C LYS A 324 9.88 -0.84 18.01
N ASP A 325 8.90 -0.71 17.14
CA ASP A 325 7.83 0.23 17.29
C ASP A 325 6.51 -0.46 17.61
N LEU A 326 5.65 0.27 18.29
CA LEU A 326 4.29 -0.16 18.60
C LEU A 326 3.31 0.67 17.76
N PHE A 327 2.46 -0.02 17.02
CA PHE A 327 1.29 0.57 16.39
C PHE A 327 0.05 0.22 17.21
N LEU A 328 -0.76 1.22 17.52
CA LEU A 328 -2.05 1.08 18.19
C LEU A 328 -3.10 1.76 17.36
N ALA A 329 -4.27 1.14 17.20
CA ALA A 329 -5.40 1.78 16.54
C ALA A 329 -6.74 1.41 17.18
N VAL A 330 -7.69 2.33 17.04
CA VAL A 330 -9.10 2.14 17.38
C VAL A 330 -9.91 2.36 16.10
N ARG A 331 -10.72 1.39 15.74
CA ARG A 331 -11.67 1.46 14.64
C ARG A 331 -13.08 1.50 15.19
N TYR A 332 -13.89 2.44 14.73
CA TYR A 332 -15.30 2.50 15.05
C TYR A 332 -16.12 2.41 13.76
N VAL A 333 -17.04 1.46 13.73
CA VAL A 333 -17.96 1.24 12.61
C VAL A 333 -19.36 1.47 13.14
N ALA A 334 -20.03 2.53 12.67
CA ALA A 334 -21.35 2.91 13.20
C ALA A 334 -22.48 1.96 12.81
N ASN A 335 -22.29 1.10 11.79
CA ASN A 335 -23.28 0.20 11.22
C ASN A 335 -24.62 0.91 10.90
N ASN A 336 -24.54 2.19 10.54
CA ASN A 336 -25.67 3.02 10.18
C ASN A 336 -25.89 3.05 8.66
N VAL A 337 -27.00 3.65 8.21
CA VAL A 337 -27.33 3.77 6.78
C VAL A 337 -26.22 4.52 6.01
N ALA A 338 -25.56 5.47 6.63
CA ALA A 338 -24.47 6.24 6.04
C ALA A 338 -23.14 5.48 6.01
N GLN A 339 -23.06 4.26 6.56
CA GLN A 339 -21.84 3.44 6.61
C GLN A 339 -20.64 4.20 7.18
N THR A 340 -20.87 4.95 8.26
CA THR A 340 -19.85 5.82 8.85
C THR A 340 -18.82 5.00 9.59
N THR A 341 -17.54 5.25 9.27
CA THR A 341 -16.39 4.62 9.89
C THR A 341 -15.39 5.66 10.36
N TYR A 342 -14.70 5.35 11.45
CA TYR A 342 -13.58 6.13 11.97
C TYR A 342 -12.41 5.22 12.28
N LEU A 343 -11.20 5.69 12.03
CA LEU A 343 -9.95 5.07 12.45
C LEU A 343 -9.09 6.12 13.12
N LEU A 344 -8.56 5.79 14.29
CA LEU A 344 -7.52 6.57 14.95
C LEU A 344 -6.35 5.62 15.22
N GLY A 345 -5.21 5.87 14.58
CA GLY A 345 -3.99 5.09 14.74
C GLY A 345 -2.82 5.94 15.22
N THR A 346 -1.88 5.31 15.92
CA THR A 346 -0.64 5.94 16.34
C THR A 346 0.53 4.95 16.26
N TYR A 347 1.65 5.43 15.75
CA TYR A 347 2.94 4.77 15.88
C TYR A 347 3.73 5.44 17.01
N ALA A 348 4.27 4.64 17.91
CA ALA A 348 5.18 5.08 18.96
C ALA A 348 6.56 4.48 18.72
N HIS A 349 7.54 5.34 18.43
CA HIS A 349 8.91 4.92 18.18
C HIS A 349 9.68 4.77 19.49
N HIS A 350 10.21 3.58 19.73
CA HIS A 350 10.86 3.25 21.01
C HIS A 350 12.14 4.07 21.27
N GLY A 351 12.96 4.31 20.23
CA GLY A 351 14.28 4.92 20.41
C GLY A 351 14.24 6.42 20.69
N THR A 352 13.37 7.16 20.01
CA THR A 352 13.30 8.64 20.09
C THR A 352 12.07 9.17 20.80
N GLY A 353 11.07 8.31 21.05
CA GLY A 353 9.77 8.69 21.58
C GLY A 353 8.94 9.55 20.63
N ALA A 354 9.35 9.61 19.35
CA ALA A 354 8.56 10.23 18.29
C ALA A 354 7.26 9.49 18.08
N LYS A 355 6.22 10.22 17.69
CA LYS A 355 4.90 9.65 17.43
C LYS A 355 4.34 10.21 16.14
N SER A 356 3.70 9.34 15.40
CA SER A 356 2.86 9.71 14.26
C SER A 356 1.43 9.32 14.57
N TYR A 357 0.49 10.21 14.30
CA TYR A 357 -0.92 10.00 14.53
C TYR A 357 -1.65 10.05 13.21
N ARG A 358 -2.54 9.10 12.97
CA ARG A 358 -3.41 9.04 11.81
C ARG A 358 -4.86 9.02 12.24
N PHE A 359 -5.66 9.86 11.60
CA PHE A 359 -7.11 9.88 11.73
C PHE A 359 -7.73 9.68 10.36
N GLU A 360 -8.73 8.83 10.27
CA GLU A 360 -9.53 8.65 9.08
C GLU A 360 -11.01 8.60 9.45
N MET A 361 -11.81 9.14 8.59
CA MET A 361 -13.26 9.05 8.65
C MET A 361 -13.79 8.88 7.23
N ALA A 362 -14.76 8.01 7.05
CA ALA A 362 -15.52 7.91 5.82
C ALA A 362 -17.02 7.81 6.13
N THR A 363 -17.84 8.49 5.33
CA THR A 363 -19.29 8.43 5.47
C THR A 363 -19.96 8.60 4.10
N ARG A 364 -21.00 7.82 3.84
CA ARG A 364 -21.83 7.95 2.66
C ARG A 364 -22.86 9.07 2.89
N LEU A 365 -22.77 10.13 2.09
CA LEU A 365 -23.71 11.24 2.12
C LEU A 365 -25.04 10.91 1.42
N ARG A 366 -24.93 10.18 0.29
CA ARG A 366 -26.03 9.64 -0.50
C ARG A 366 -25.50 8.49 -1.35
N ASP A 367 -26.38 7.80 -2.07
CA ASP A 367 -25.95 6.73 -2.98
C ASP A 367 -24.95 7.25 -4.00
N GLY A 368 -23.84 6.52 -4.14
CA GLY A 368 -22.72 6.88 -5.00
C GLY A 368 -21.84 8.04 -4.50
N VAL A 369 -22.17 8.74 -3.38
CA VAL A 369 -21.37 9.88 -2.90
C VAL A 369 -20.84 9.64 -1.50
N THR A 370 -19.51 9.65 -1.37
CA THR A 370 -18.79 9.45 -0.09
C THR A 370 -17.95 10.68 0.24
N LEU A 371 -18.03 11.12 1.48
CA LEU A 371 -17.14 12.09 2.10
C LEU A 371 -16.10 11.36 2.95
N SER A 372 -14.84 11.71 2.77
CA SER A 372 -13.74 11.21 3.60
C SER A 372 -12.92 12.35 4.19
N LEU A 373 -12.47 12.17 5.41
CA LEU A 373 -11.50 13.01 6.09
C LEU A 373 -10.28 12.16 6.44
N GLU A 374 -9.09 12.67 6.18
CA GLU A 374 -7.82 12.05 6.56
C GLU A 374 -6.94 13.08 7.24
N GLY A 375 -6.42 12.77 8.41
CA GLY A 375 -5.49 13.61 9.16
C GLY A 375 -4.23 12.84 9.50
N GLN A 376 -3.07 13.51 9.37
CA GLN A 376 -1.78 13.01 9.81
C GLN A 376 -1.09 14.06 10.67
N ALA A 377 -0.55 13.65 11.82
CA ALA A 377 0.20 14.53 12.68
C ALA A 377 1.49 13.86 13.16
N PHE A 378 2.56 14.66 13.25
CA PHE A 378 3.88 14.22 13.71
C PHE A 378 4.25 15.00 14.97
N SER A 379 4.87 14.32 15.96
CA SER A 379 5.28 14.95 17.22
C SER A 379 6.55 14.35 17.81
N LYS A 380 7.31 15.21 18.51
CA LYS A 380 8.56 14.88 19.22
C LYS A 380 9.66 14.31 18.31
N GLU A 381 9.75 14.81 17.09
CA GLU A 381 10.75 14.38 16.11
C GLU A 381 12.13 14.97 16.50
N THR A 382 13.11 14.09 16.57
CA THR A 382 14.52 14.49 16.70
C THR A 382 15.23 14.36 15.37
N LYS A 383 16.38 15.05 15.17
CA LYS A 383 17.16 14.96 13.93
C LYS A 383 17.62 13.54 13.58
N ARG A 384 17.56 12.61 14.51
CA ARG A 384 17.88 11.18 14.31
C ARG A 384 16.69 10.35 13.86
N ASP A 385 15.48 10.93 13.89
CA ASP A 385 14.26 10.26 13.53
C ASP A 385 13.98 10.42 12.03
N LEU A 386 13.55 9.35 11.36
CA LEU A 386 13.15 9.41 9.95
C LEU A 386 11.96 10.38 9.73
N PHE A 387 11.07 10.50 10.70
CA PHE A 387 9.95 11.45 10.65
C PHE A 387 10.36 12.91 10.83
N TYR A 388 11.63 13.21 11.18
CA TYR A 388 12.08 14.60 11.34
C TYR A 388 11.87 15.45 10.08
N SER A 389 11.97 14.82 8.90
CA SER A 389 11.70 15.49 7.63
C SER A 389 10.26 15.95 7.48
N TYR A 390 9.32 15.29 8.15
CA TYR A 390 7.88 15.54 8.09
C TYR A 390 7.34 16.38 9.24
N ARG A 391 8.19 16.95 10.11
CA ARG A 391 7.80 17.70 11.33
C ARG A 391 6.87 18.88 11.09
N ASP A 392 6.91 19.46 9.89
CA ASP A 392 6.06 20.58 9.48
C ASP A 392 4.88 20.12 8.58
N ASP A 393 4.80 18.84 8.27
CA ASP A 393 3.88 18.25 7.29
C ASP A 393 2.61 17.65 7.92
N SER A 394 2.28 18.00 9.16
CA SER A 394 0.98 17.65 9.73
C SER A 394 -0.14 18.28 8.92
N TYR A 395 -1.16 17.49 8.53
CA TYR A 395 -2.21 17.93 7.60
C TYR A 395 -3.59 17.37 7.92
N LEU A 396 -4.58 17.97 7.30
CA LEU A 396 -5.95 17.45 7.14
C LEU A 396 -6.33 17.47 5.66
N THR A 397 -6.86 16.37 5.15
CA THR A 397 -7.43 16.22 3.80
C THR A 397 -8.94 16.01 3.91
N VAL A 398 -9.69 16.72 3.08
CA VAL A 398 -11.12 16.49 2.84
C VAL A 398 -11.25 15.97 1.42
N LYS A 399 -11.91 14.82 1.22
CA LYS A 399 -12.11 14.19 -0.10
C LYS A 399 -13.60 13.92 -0.31
N LEU A 400 -14.11 14.34 -1.45
CA LEU A 400 -15.45 14.00 -1.92
C LEU A 400 -15.31 13.08 -3.15
N LYS A 401 -15.96 11.93 -3.12
CA LYS A 401 -15.96 10.93 -4.19
C LYS A 401 -17.37 10.65 -4.67
N SER A 402 -17.59 10.66 -5.99
CA SER A 402 -18.83 10.26 -6.65
C SER A 402 -18.57 9.04 -7.53
N SER A 403 -19.22 7.93 -7.26
CA SER A 403 -19.14 6.68 -8.01
C SER A 403 -20.36 6.49 -8.91
N PHE A 404 -20.16 5.88 -10.09
CA PHE A 404 -21.19 5.62 -11.11
C PHE A 404 -20.95 4.27 -11.79
#